data_48b1632962f4852520a41f85aefaec7a
#
_entry.id   48b1632962f4852520a41f85aefaec7a
#
_cell.length_a   1.000
_cell.length_b   1.000
_cell.length_c   1.000
_cell.angle_alpha   90.00
_cell.angle_beta   90.00
_cell.angle_gamma   90.00
#
_symmetry.space_group_name_H-M   'P 1'
#
loop_
_entity.id
_entity.type
_entity.pdbx_description
1 polymer ?
#
loop_
_entity_poly.entity_id
_entity_poly.type
_entity_poly.pdbx_seq_one_letter_code
_entity_poly.pdbx_strand_id
1 'polypeptide(L)'
;ISNDPGESKSREQRFYEVLDFYLQMIRNLHIRTYEYLGQMRASTNPLAYCEGGFYGGHLKPNEKIGKLLKPMTASFGITALNELQELYNGKSIREDGQFALEVLKYINDKVNQFKQEDGYLYAIYGTPAESLCGLQVEQFRKMYGIVEGVSDRPYVSNSFHCHVTEDVTPIEKQDLEGRFWELCNGGKIQYVRYPIGYNKEAIRTLIRRAMNLGYYEGVNLSLAYCDDCGHQELEMDVCPVCGSHNLTKIDRMNGYLSYSRVHGDTRLNEAKMAEIAERKSM
;
A
#
# COMPACT_ATOMS: atom_id res chain seq x y z
N ILE A 1 0.55 24.48 -3.39
CA ILE A 1 1.54 25.47 -2.85
C ILE A 1 1.54 26.62 -3.86
N SER A 2 0.94 27.76 -3.50
CA SER A 2 0.85 28.92 -4.38
C SER A 2 2.24 29.55 -4.60
N ASN A 3 2.53 29.97 -5.82
CA ASN A 3 3.66 30.83 -6.13
C ASN A 3 3.28 32.29 -5.77
N ASP A 4 3.32 32.65 -4.48
CA ASP A 4 3.16 34.04 -4.08
C ASP A 4 4.51 34.77 -4.20
N PRO A 5 4.64 35.79 -5.06
CA PRO A 5 5.91 36.46 -5.30
C PRO A 5 6.45 37.26 -4.09
N GLY A 6 5.71 37.34 -2.98
CA GLY A 6 6.14 38.02 -1.75
C GLY A 6 6.86 37.15 -0.74
N GLU A 7 6.94 35.82 -0.92
CA GLU A 7 7.59 34.91 0.05
C GLU A 7 9.03 34.56 -0.36
N SER A 8 9.95 34.64 0.60
CA SER A 8 11.38 34.36 0.43
C SER A 8 11.73 32.87 0.26
N LYS A 9 10.77 31.95 0.41
CA LYS A 9 10.99 30.51 0.40
C LYS A 9 10.64 29.87 -0.94
N SER A 10 11.46 28.93 -1.40
CA SER A 10 11.18 28.17 -2.61
C SER A 10 9.97 27.23 -2.42
N ARG A 11 9.35 26.80 -3.54
CA ARG A 11 8.25 25.80 -3.55
C ARG A 11 8.64 24.52 -2.82
N GLU A 12 9.86 24.04 -3.02
CA GLU A 12 10.37 22.84 -2.38
C GLU A 12 10.57 23.01 -0.88
N GLN A 13 11.11 24.14 -0.44
CA GLN A 13 11.25 24.44 0.99
C GLN A 13 9.90 24.41 1.69
N ARG A 14 8.88 25.01 1.12
CA ARG A 14 7.52 24.96 1.68
C ARG A 14 6.94 23.54 1.69
N PHE A 15 7.22 22.75 0.66
CA PHE A 15 6.78 21.36 0.60
C PHE A 15 7.37 20.56 1.78
N TYR A 16 8.67 20.65 2.02
CA TYR A 16 9.32 19.92 3.12
C TYR A 16 8.89 20.43 4.50
N GLU A 17 8.62 21.72 4.67
CA GLU A 17 8.06 22.25 5.93
C GLU A 17 6.67 21.67 6.23
N VAL A 18 5.81 21.58 5.22
CA VAL A 18 4.49 20.96 5.35
C VAL A 18 4.61 19.47 5.62
N LEU A 19 5.52 18.79 4.94
CA LEU A 19 5.79 17.38 5.15
C LEU A 19 6.28 17.11 6.58
N ASP A 20 7.22 17.90 7.08
CA ASP A 20 7.72 17.82 8.47
C ASP A 20 6.60 18.02 9.49
N PHE A 21 5.72 18.98 9.26
CA PHE A 21 4.58 19.22 10.13
C PHE A 21 3.68 17.97 10.23
N TYR A 22 3.34 17.33 9.11
CA TYR A 22 2.50 16.12 9.10
C TYR A 22 3.24 14.91 9.67
N LEU A 23 4.53 14.73 9.37
CA LEU A 23 5.32 13.66 9.96
C LEU A 23 5.36 13.78 11.49
N GLN A 24 5.52 15.01 12.02
CA GLN A 24 5.49 15.25 13.46
C GLN A 24 4.10 14.99 14.06
N MET A 25 3.02 15.32 13.35
CA MET A 25 1.65 14.99 13.77
C MET A 25 1.46 13.48 13.89
N ILE A 26 1.88 12.72 12.88
CA ILE A 26 1.78 11.24 12.86
C ILE A 26 2.61 10.66 14.01
N ARG A 27 3.85 11.14 14.22
CA ARG A 27 4.69 10.77 15.37
C ARG A 27 3.95 10.95 16.70
N ASN A 28 3.40 12.14 16.92
CA ASN A 28 2.65 12.45 18.13
C ASN A 28 1.43 11.53 18.31
N LEU A 29 0.73 11.21 17.21
CA LEU A 29 -0.39 10.27 17.23
C LEU A 29 0.09 8.87 17.65
N HIS A 30 1.20 8.39 17.11
CA HIS A 30 1.78 7.09 17.50
C HIS A 30 2.15 7.04 18.98
N ILE A 31 2.83 8.07 19.49
CA ILE A 31 3.21 8.16 20.92
C ILE A 31 1.95 8.08 21.79
N ARG A 32 0.92 8.89 21.49
CA ARG A 32 -0.34 8.89 22.24
C ARG A 32 -1.05 7.54 22.17
N THR A 33 -0.98 6.87 21.01
CA THR A 33 -1.56 5.53 20.82
C THR A 33 -0.85 4.50 21.72
N TYR A 34 0.48 4.50 21.75
CA TYR A 34 1.24 3.62 22.65
C TYR A 34 0.96 3.91 24.12
N GLU A 35 0.89 5.16 24.52
CA GLU A 35 0.56 5.56 25.89
C GLU A 35 -0.85 5.05 26.29
N TYR A 36 -1.84 5.28 25.42
CA TYR A 36 -3.21 4.85 25.65
C TYR A 36 -3.34 3.32 25.73
N LEU A 37 -2.83 2.61 24.73
CA LEU A 37 -2.85 1.15 24.70
C LEU A 37 -2.06 0.55 25.87
N GLY A 38 -0.93 1.16 26.23
CA GLY A 38 -0.10 0.71 27.34
C GLY A 38 -0.80 0.71 28.69
N GLN A 39 -1.85 1.50 28.87
CA GLN A 39 -2.66 1.53 30.10
C GLN A 39 -3.74 0.42 30.14
N MET A 40 -4.02 -0.25 29.01
CA MET A 40 -5.02 -1.31 28.97
C MET A 40 -4.57 -2.50 29.81
N ARG A 41 -5.53 -3.20 30.43
CA ARG A 41 -5.25 -4.41 31.20
C ARG A 41 -5.16 -5.63 30.29
N ALA A 42 -4.34 -6.61 30.67
CA ALA A 42 -4.20 -7.86 29.95
C ALA A 42 -5.52 -8.64 29.82
N SER A 43 -6.44 -8.46 30.76
CA SER A 43 -7.80 -9.02 30.71
C SER A 43 -8.65 -8.57 29.53
N THR A 44 -8.26 -7.51 28.80
CA THR A 44 -8.95 -7.06 27.56
C THR A 44 -8.85 -8.08 26.45
N ASN A 45 -7.74 -8.81 26.38
CA ASN A 45 -7.54 -9.93 25.45
C ASN A 45 -6.66 -10.99 26.14
N PRO A 46 -7.24 -11.88 26.94
CA PRO A 46 -6.48 -12.87 27.72
C PRO A 46 -5.65 -13.79 26.83
N LEU A 47 -6.20 -14.25 25.71
CA LEU A 47 -5.49 -15.14 24.77
C LEU A 47 -4.19 -14.50 24.26
N ALA A 48 -4.24 -13.21 23.91
CA ALA A 48 -3.06 -12.51 23.41
C ALA A 48 -2.06 -12.19 24.53
N TYR A 49 -2.52 -11.72 25.68
CA TYR A 49 -1.64 -11.11 26.68
C TYR A 49 -1.35 -11.95 27.91
N CYS A 50 -2.21 -12.93 28.22
CA CYS A 50 -2.01 -13.80 29.37
C CYS A 50 -1.52 -15.20 28.96
N GLU A 51 -1.98 -15.73 27.82
CA GLU A 51 -1.73 -17.09 27.36
C GLU A 51 -0.61 -17.21 26.30
N GLY A 52 0.19 -16.16 26.11
CA GLY A 52 1.36 -16.19 25.25
C GLY A 52 1.11 -15.94 23.76
N GLY A 53 -0.10 -15.61 23.37
CA GLY A 53 -0.46 -15.40 21.95
C GLY A 53 0.17 -14.17 21.30
N PHE A 54 0.62 -13.18 22.09
CA PHE A 54 1.24 -11.96 21.60
C PHE A 54 2.64 -11.78 22.19
N TYR A 55 3.66 -11.91 21.36
CA TYR A 55 5.07 -11.84 21.76
C TYR A 55 5.41 -12.63 23.03
N GLY A 56 4.79 -13.80 23.22
CA GLY A 56 4.97 -14.63 24.41
C GLY A 56 4.48 -14.00 25.70
N GLY A 57 3.52 -13.07 25.64
CA GLY A 57 2.98 -12.37 26.80
C GLY A 57 2.27 -13.32 27.78
N HIS A 58 2.75 -13.35 29.03
CA HIS A 58 2.18 -14.10 30.14
C HIS A 58 1.90 -13.14 31.30
N LEU A 59 1.07 -12.14 31.05
CA LEU A 59 0.69 -11.15 32.05
C LEU A 59 -0.45 -11.67 32.92
N LYS A 60 -0.48 -11.23 34.16
CA LYS A 60 -1.68 -11.42 34.99
C LYS A 60 -2.82 -10.54 34.45
N PRO A 61 -4.09 -10.96 34.56
CA PRO A 61 -5.22 -10.23 33.99
C PRO A 61 -5.30 -8.75 34.34
N ASN A 62 -4.83 -8.37 35.53
CA ASN A 62 -4.84 -6.99 36.01
C ASN A 62 -3.59 -6.17 35.64
N GLU A 63 -2.55 -6.78 35.09
CA GLU A 63 -1.35 -6.07 34.64
C GLU A 63 -1.62 -5.27 33.38
N LYS A 64 -0.89 -4.14 33.23
CA LYS A 64 -0.93 -3.32 32.02
C LYS A 64 -0.08 -3.89 30.92
N ILE A 65 -0.55 -3.77 29.66
CA ILE A 65 0.12 -4.38 28.50
C ILE A 65 1.31 -3.59 27.96
N GLY A 66 1.59 -2.39 28.50
CA GLY A 66 2.60 -1.46 27.94
C GLY A 66 3.97 -2.10 27.67
N LYS A 67 4.42 -3.03 28.53
CA LYS A 67 5.69 -3.74 28.32
C LYS A 67 5.71 -4.66 27.09
N LEU A 68 4.53 -5.11 26.62
CA LEU A 68 4.39 -5.95 25.42
C LEU A 68 4.36 -5.13 24.12
N LEU A 69 4.16 -3.81 24.21
CA LEU A 69 4.05 -2.95 23.03
C LEU A 69 5.43 -2.53 22.46
N LYS A 70 6.50 -2.68 23.26
CA LYS A 70 7.84 -2.26 22.85
C LYS A 70 8.32 -2.83 21.51
N PRO A 71 8.07 -4.12 21.17
CA PRO A 71 8.48 -4.71 19.91
C PRO A 71 7.48 -4.43 18.75
N MET A 72 6.38 -3.74 19.00
CA MET A 72 5.45 -3.34 17.94
C MET A 72 6.02 -2.21 17.08
N THR A 73 5.74 -2.28 15.79
CA THR A 73 6.12 -1.23 14.85
C THR A 73 4.97 -0.26 14.63
N ALA A 74 5.22 1.03 14.84
CA ALA A 74 4.32 2.09 14.41
C ALA A 74 4.70 2.53 13.00
N SER A 75 3.79 2.34 12.05
CA SER A 75 4.10 2.51 10.64
C SER A 75 3.61 3.84 10.10
N PHE A 76 4.49 4.53 9.36
CA PHE A 76 4.16 5.67 8.53
C PHE A 76 3.78 5.13 7.13
N GLY A 77 2.48 5.10 6.84
CA GLY A 77 1.98 4.59 5.57
C GLY A 77 2.13 5.62 4.46
N ILE A 78 2.66 5.20 3.32
CA ILE A 78 2.74 6.03 2.11
C ILE A 78 1.79 5.52 1.03
N THR A 79 1.26 6.45 0.24
CA THR A 79 0.41 6.19 -0.92
C THR A 79 0.54 7.34 -1.92
N ALA A 80 0.11 7.15 -3.16
CA ALA A 80 0.08 8.18 -4.19
C ALA A 80 1.45 8.80 -4.53
N LEU A 81 2.53 8.00 -4.47
CA LEU A 81 3.86 8.51 -4.77
C LEU A 81 4.03 8.86 -6.26
N ASN A 82 3.32 8.15 -7.14
CA ASN A 82 3.26 8.47 -8.56
C ASN A 82 2.62 9.85 -8.79
N GLU A 83 1.48 10.12 -8.18
CA GLU A 83 0.77 11.38 -8.30
C GLU A 83 1.55 12.55 -7.68
N LEU A 84 2.33 12.30 -6.63
CA LEU A 84 3.27 13.28 -6.11
C LEU A 84 4.31 13.68 -7.15
N GLN A 85 4.87 12.71 -7.89
CA GLN A 85 5.82 12.98 -8.97
C GLN A 85 5.16 13.76 -10.11
N GLU A 86 3.94 13.38 -10.51
CA GLU A 86 3.18 14.07 -11.53
C GLU A 86 2.86 15.53 -11.14
N LEU A 87 2.49 15.78 -9.88
CA LEU A 87 2.30 17.14 -9.35
C LEU A 87 3.58 17.99 -9.37
N TYR A 88 4.74 17.35 -9.22
CA TYR A 88 6.02 18.05 -9.21
C TYR A 88 6.43 18.56 -10.59
N ASN A 89 6.38 17.71 -11.61
CA ASN A 89 6.92 18.03 -12.94
C ASN A 89 6.11 17.49 -14.13
N GLY A 90 4.90 16.96 -13.90
CA GLY A 90 4.04 16.43 -14.97
C GLY A 90 4.46 15.08 -15.53
N LYS A 91 5.33 14.36 -14.84
CA LYS A 91 5.82 13.02 -15.24
C LYS A 91 5.46 11.97 -14.21
N SER A 92 5.13 10.77 -14.68
CA SER A 92 4.94 9.61 -13.80
C SER A 92 6.26 9.13 -13.18
N ILE A 93 6.18 8.29 -12.15
CA ILE A 93 7.40 7.64 -11.59
C ILE A 93 8.10 6.74 -12.61
N ARG A 94 7.39 6.27 -13.64
CA ARG A 94 7.98 5.51 -14.74
C ARG A 94 8.87 6.39 -15.61
N GLU A 95 8.42 7.60 -15.91
CA GLU A 95 9.14 8.52 -16.79
C GLU A 95 10.33 9.21 -16.11
N ASP A 96 10.20 9.46 -14.81
CA ASP A 96 11.24 10.13 -14.01
C ASP A 96 11.38 9.47 -12.62
N GLY A 97 10.51 9.84 -11.67
CA GLY A 97 10.47 9.30 -10.31
C GLY A 97 11.59 9.77 -9.38
N GLN A 98 12.43 10.71 -9.81
CA GLN A 98 13.55 11.19 -9.00
C GLN A 98 13.08 11.97 -7.75
N PHE A 99 12.14 12.90 -7.93
CA PHE A 99 11.59 13.66 -6.81
C PHE A 99 10.87 12.76 -5.80
N ALA A 100 10.07 11.81 -6.29
CA ALA A 100 9.40 10.82 -5.44
C ALA A 100 10.41 10.01 -4.60
N LEU A 101 11.55 9.62 -5.19
CA LEU A 101 12.62 8.91 -4.51
C LEU A 101 13.30 9.78 -3.43
N GLU A 102 13.56 11.04 -3.73
CA GLU A 102 14.15 12.01 -2.79
C GLU A 102 13.23 12.26 -1.60
N VAL A 103 11.94 12.45 -1.85
CA VAL A 103 10.94 12.61 -0.79
C VAL A 103 10.86 11.37 0.09
N LEU A 104 10.85 10.18 -0.50
CA LEU A 104 10.79 8.94 0.29
C LEU A 104 12.06 8.71 1.12
N LYS A 105 13.23 9.05 0.60
CA LYS A 105 14.49 9.06 1.38
C LYS A 105 14.40 10.03 2.56
N TYR A 106 13.93 11.24 2.31
CA TYR A 106 13.75 12.24 3.36
C TYR A 106 12.82 11.74 4.48
N ILE A 107 11.67 11.13 4.11
CA ILE A 107 10.75 10.55 5.08
C ILE A 107 11.45 9.43 5.87
N ASN A 108 12.23 8.57 5.20
CA ASN A 108 12.95 7.48 5.83
C ASN A 108 13.96 8.00 6.87
N ASP A 109 14.72 9.04 6.54
CA ASP A 109 15.69 9.67 7.45
C ASP A 109 14.99 10.27 8.67
N LYS A 110 13.88 10.98 8.48
CA LYS A 110 13.06 11.54 9.57
C LYS A 110 12.48 10.46 10.49
N VAL A 111 11.94 9.41 9.92
CA VAL A 111 11.38 8.29 10.69
C VAL A 111 12.47 7.57 11.49
N ASN A 112 13.67 7.40 10.92
CA ASN A 112 14.81 6.86 11.61
C ASN A 112 15.28 7.79 12.76
N GLN A 113 15.27 9.10 12.57
CA GLN A 113 15.52 10.07 13.63
C GLN A 113 14.51 9.92 14.78
N PHE A 114 13.21 9.88 14.48
CA PHE A 114 12.16 9.68 15.49
C PHE A 114 12.33 8.38 16.27
N LYS A 115 12.72 7.30 15.59
CA LYS A 115 13.02 6.01 16.22
C LYS A 115 14.14 6.11 17.25
N GLN A 116 15.20 6.90 16.95
CA GLN A 116 16.32 7.11 17.88
C GLN A 116 15.90 7.97 19.08
N GLU A 117 15.11 9.01 18.84
CA GLU A 117 14.67 9.95 19.87
C GLU A 117 13.67 9.33 20.85
N ASP A 118 12.69 8.58 20.37
CA ASP A 118 11.58 8.07 21.18
C ASP A 118 11.82 6.64 21.69
N GLY A 119 12.73 5.88 21.08
CA GLY A 119 12.98 4.49 21.42
C GLY A 119 11.86 3.53 21.01
N TYR A 120 10.89 3.98 20.20
CA TYR A 120 9.86 3.14 19.57
C TYR A 120 10.34 2.59 18.22
N LEU A 121 9.74 1.49 17.79
CA LEU A 121 10.00 0.94 16.45
C LEU A 121 9.12 1.67 15.43
N TYR A 122 9.68 2.67 14.78
CA TYR A 122 9.04 3.34 13.65
C TYR A 122 9.56 2.79 12.34
N ALA A 123 8.70 2.71 11.34
CA ALA A 123 9.07 2.26 10.01
C ALA A 123 8.12 2.83 8.95
N ILE A 124 8.55 2.83 7.69
CA ILE A 124 7.71 3.22 6.56
C ILE A 124 7.01 2.00 6.01
N TYR A 125 5.72 2.13 5.80
CA TYR A 125 4.88 1.11 5.22
C TYR A 125 4.39 1.51 3.83
N GLY A 126 4.74 0.70 2.82
CA GLY A 126 4.15 0.79 1.49
C GLY A 126 2.71 0.28 1.57
N THR A 127 1.79 1.16 1.96
CA THR A 127 0.42 0.75 2.23
C THR A 127 -0.34 0.37 0.97
N PRO A 128 -1.10 -0.72 0.96
CA PRO A 128 -1.98 -1.07 -0.15
C PRO A 128 -3.14 -0.09 -0.35
N ALA A 129 -3.40 0.76 0.62
CA ALA A 129 -4.38 1.86 0.62
C ALA A 129 -5.83 1.49 0.28
N GLU A 130 -6.09 0.43 -0.46
CA GLU A 130 -7.44 -0.12 -0.75
C GLU A 130 -8.43 0.97 -1.22
N SER A 131 -9.56 1.13 -0.52
CA SER A 131 -10.57 2.18 -0.78
C SER A 131 -10.08 3.60 -0.51
N LEU A 132 -9.00 3.78 0.25
CA LEU A 132 -8.43 5.09 0.55
C LEU A 132 -7.96 5.80 -0.72
N CYS A 133 -7.50 5.08 -1.74
CA CYS A 133 -7.07 5.66 -3.01
C CYS A 133 -8.17 6.48 -3.69
N GLY A 134 -9.42 6.02 -3.64
CA GLY A 134 -10.57 6.77 -4.14
C GLY A 134 -10.92 7.98 -3.26
N LEU A 135 -10.94 7.78 -1.94
CA LEU A 135 -11.20 8.87 -0.99
C LEU A 135 -10.19 10.01 -1.10
N GLN A 136 -8.92 9.70 -1.35
CA GLN A 136 -7.88 10.71 -1.56
C GLN A 136 -8.18 11.57 -2.79
N VAL A 137 -8.58 10.96 -3.91
CA VAL A 137 -8.97 11.71 -5.11
C VAL A 137 -10.17 12.60 -4.84
N GLU A 138 -11.21 12.08 -4.18
CA GLU A 138 -12.39 12.88 -3.84
C GLU A 138 -12.03 14.09 -2.98
N GLN A 139 -11.22 13.92 -1.95
CA GLN A 139 -10.79 15.01 -1.09
C GLN A 139 -9.90 16.00 -1.83
N PHE A 140 -8.99 15.53 -2.67
CA PHE A 140 -8.15 16.37 -3.49
C PHE A 140 -9.00 17.24 -4.46
N ARG A 141 -9.98 16.63 -5.14
CA ARG A 141 -10.89 17.37 -6.04
C ARG A 141 -11.70 18.44 -5.31
N LYS A 142 -12.15 18.16 -4.09
CA LYS A 142 -12.89 19.17 -3.29
C LYS A 142 -12.04 20.38 -2.94
N MET A 143 -10.73 20.18 -2.74
CA MET A 143 -9.83 21.26 -2.33
C MET A 143 -9.17 21.98 -3.50
N TYR A 144 -8.81 21.26 -4.55
CA TYR A 144 -7.93 21.76 -5.61
C TYR A 144 -8.51 21.60 -7.02
N GLY A 145 -9.67 20.96 -7.17
CA GLY A 145 -10.27 20.69 -8.47
C GLY A 145 -9.64 19.47 -9.17
N ILE A 146 -9.90 19.38 -10.47
CA ILE A 146 -9.36 18.31 -11.32
C ILE A 146 -7.99 18.75 -11.85
N VAL A 147 -7.00 17.90 -11.61
CA VAL A 147 -5.62 18.04 -12.10
C VAL A 147 -5.30 16.81 -12.92
N GLU A 148 -4.87 17.01 -14.16
CA GLU A 148 -4.48 15.95 -15.09
C GLU A 148 -3.35 15.09 -14.52
N GLY A 149 -3.45 13.78 -14.69
CA GLY A 149 -2.52 12.78 -14.14
C GLY A 149 -2.65 12.51 -12.63
N VAL A 150 -3.40 13.36 -11.90
CA VAL A 150 -3.49 13.29 -10.43
C VAL A 150 -4.90 13.00 -9.97
N SER A 151 -5.87 13.84 -10.35
CA SER A 151 -7.25 13.74 -9.87
C SER A 151 -8.30 13.67 -10.97
N ASP A 152 -7.91 13.54 -12.21
CA ASP A 152 -8.77 13.23 -13.36
C ASP A 152 -9.22 11.76 -13.39
N ARG A 153 -8.56 10.91 -12.61
CA ARG A 153 -8.83 9.47 -12.43
C ARG A 153 -9.64 9.21 -11.17
N PRO A 154 -10.40 8.09 -11.07
CA PRO A 154 -11.21 7.79 -9.88
C PRO A 154 -10.40 7.38 -8.65
N TYR A 155 -9.12 7.06 -8.81
CA TYR A 155 -8.23 6.60 -7.73
C TYR A 155 -6.78 7.07 -7.98
N VAL A 156 -5.97 7.11 -6.93
CA VAL A 156 -4.52 7.30 -6.99
C VAL A 156 -3.78 5.96 -6.89
N SER A 157 -2.51 5.96 -7.26
CA SER A 157 -1.67 4.76 -7.16
C SER A 157 -1.46 4.31 -5.70
N ASN A 158 -1.26 3.01 -5.52
CA ASN A 158 -0.93 2.44 -4.21
C ASN A 158 0.56 2.65 -3.91
N SER A 159 0.88 3.00 -2.65
CA SER A 159 2.25 2.99 -2.16
C SER A 159 3.22 3.74 -3.09
N PHE A 160 4.30 3.05 -3.49
CA PHE A 160 5.33 3.48 -4.44
C PHE A 160 5.17 2.86 -5.82
N HIS A 161 4.04 2.18 -6.08
CA HIS A 161 3.80 1.52 -7.37
C HIS A 161 3.54 2.54 -8.48
N CYS A 162 3.93 2.19 -9.70
CA CYS A 162 3.45 2.91 -10.87
C CYS A 162 1.93 2.78 -10.99
N HIS A 163 1.30 3.68 -11.72
CA HIS A 163 -0.13 3.61 -11.92
C HIS A 163 -0.50 2.29 -12.63
N VAL A 164 -1.60 1.65 -12.20
CA VAL A 164 -1.98 0.30 -12.67
C VAL A 164 -2.27 0.22 -14.18
N THR A 165 -2.57 1.36 -14.80
CA THR A 165 -2.79 1.47 -16.25
C THR A 165 -1.49 1.51 -17.06
N GLU A 166 -0.33 1.64 -16.40
CA GLU A 166 0.96 1.63 -17.09
C GLU A 166 1.22 0.28 -17.75
N ASP A 167 1.59 0.33 -19.02
CA ASP A 167 1.96 -0.86 -19.79
C ASP A 167 3.45 -1.15 -19.62
N VAL A 168 3.77 -1.89 -18.57
CA VAL A 168 5.13 -2.28 -18.22
C VAL A 168 5.24 -3.80 -18.12
N THR A 169 6.35 -4.33 -18.59
CA THR A 169 6.67 -5.74 -18.38
C THR A 169 6.97 -6.02 -16.92
N PRO A 170 6.82 -7.28 -16.45
CA PRO A 170 7.17 -7.64 -15.07
C PRO A 170 8.63 -7.27 -14.70
N ILE A 171 9.56 -7.37 -15.64
CA ILE A 171 10.98 -7.02 -15.42
C ILE A 171 11.13 -5.52 -15.23
N GLU A 172 10.54 -4.72 -16.13
CA GLU A 172 10.56 -3.26 -16.03
C GLU A 172 9.92 -2.78 -14.72
N LYS A 173 8.81 -3.40 -14.33
CA LYS A 173 8.14 -3.08 -13.06
C LYS A 173 9.03 -3.38 -11.86
N GLN A 174 9.69 -4.53 -11.81
CA GLN A 174 10.63 -4.88 -10.76
C GLN A 174 11.80 -3.89 -10.69
N ASP A 175 12.35 -3.48 -11.83
CA ASP A 175 13.45 -2.51 -11.88
C ASP A 175 13.01 -1.12 -11.47
N LEU A 176 11.84 -0.69 -11.93
CA LEU A 176 11.26 0.62 -11.62
C LEU A 176 10.99 0.79 -10.13
N GLU A 177 10.25 -0.16 -9.54
CA GLU A 177 9.79 -0.07 -8.16
C GLU A 177 10.86 -0.48 -7.15
N GLY A 178 11.87 -1.22 -7.61
CA GLY A 178 13.03 -1.61 -6.81
C GLY A 178 13.79 -0.45 -6.19
N ARG A 179 13.78 0.71 -6.84
CA ARG A 179 14.41 1.94 -6.33
C ARG A 179 13.85 2.40 -4.99
N PHE A 180 12.57 2.10 -4.74
CA PHE A 180 11.83 2.50 -3.54
C PHE A 180 11.81 1.40 -2.47
N TRP A 181 12.16 0.17 -2.86
CA TRP A 181 11.92 -1.03 -2.06
C TRP A 181 12.52 -0.98 -0.66
N GLU A 182 13.80 -0.69 -0.55
CA GLU A 182 14.50 -0.70 0.74
C GLU A 182 14.03 0.42 1.68
N LEU A 183 13.51 1.52 1.13
CA LEU A 183 13.05 2.66 1.90
C LEU A 183 11.75 2.37 2.66
N CYS A 184 10.94 1.41 2.18
CA CYS A 184 9.73 0.95 2.86
C CYS A 184 10.03 -0.24 3.77
N ASN A 185 10.71 0.02 4.88
CA ASN A 185 11.26 -1.00 5.78
C ASN A 185 10.25 -1.57 6.80
N GLY A 186 9.03 -1.02 6.88
CA GLY A 186 7.98 -1.45 7.80
C GLY A 186 6.95 -2.41 7.21
N GLY A 187 7.00 -2.66 5.90
CA GLY A 187 6.12 -3.56 5.18
C GLY A 187 5.91 -3.09 3.75
N LYS A 188 5.94 -4.01 2.83
CA LYS A 188 5.77 -3.77 1.40
C LYS A 188 5.54 -5.09 0.68
N ILE A 189 4.93 -5.01 -0.50
CA ILE A 189 4.76 -6.14 -1.40
C ILE A 189 4.87 -5.67 -2.84
N GLN A 190 5.54 -6.44 -3.67
CA GLN A 190 5.56 -6.26 -5.11
C GLN A 190 4.37 -6.99 -5.70
N TYR A 191 3.43 -6.26 -6.27
CA TYR A 191 2.31 -6.85 -6.99
C TYR A 191 2.60 -6.94 -8.47
N VAL A 192 2.39 -8.11 -9.05
CA VAL A 192 2.57 -8.33 -10.48
C VAL A 192 1.48 -9.22 -11.04
N ARG A 193 1.10 -8.94 -12.28
CA ARG A 193 0.25 -9.80 -13.08
C ARG A 193 1.09 -10.44 -14.17
N TYR A 194 1.06 -11.76 -14.24
CA TYR A 194 1.74 -12.51 -15.28
C TYR A 194 0.69 -13.08 -16.25
N PRO A 195 0.46 -12.45 -17.41
CA PRO A 195 -0.52 -12.90 -18.39
C PRO A 195 -0.08 -14.19 -19.11
N ILE A 196 0.77 -14.97 -18.51
CA ILE A 196 1.39 -16.19 -19.02
C ILE A 196 1.18 -17.38 -18.07
N GLY A 197 0.00 -17.46 -17.43
CA GLY A 197 -0.31 -18.48 -16.43
C GLY A 197 -0.06 -19.93 -16.87
N TYR A 198 -0.06 -20.20 -18.17
CA TYR A 198 0.33 -21.49 -18.76
C TYR A 198 1.85 -21.72 -18.80
N ASN A 199 2.70 -20.70 -18.72
CA ASN A 199 4.15 -20.82 -18.78
C ASN A 199 4.76 -20.79 -17.37
N LYS A 200 4.71 -21.92 -16.68
CA LYS A 200 5.17 -22.07 -15.31
C LYS A 200 6.68 -21.76 -15.14
N GLU A 201 7.52 -22.04 -16.15
CA GLU A 201 8.95 -21.76 -16.05
C GLU A 201 9.27 -20.27 -16.15
N ALA A 202 8.54 -19.52 -16.98
CA ALA A 202 8.66 -18.08 -17.01
C ALA A 202 8.27 -17.45 -15.67
N ILE A 203 7.14 -17.88 -15.08
CA ILE A 203 6.69 -17.43 -13.75
C ILE A 203 7.74 -17.73 -12.68
N ARG A 204 8.28 -18.95 -12.65
CA ARG A 204 9.34 -19.33 -11.69
C ARG A 204 10.59 -18.47 -11.85
N THR A 205 10.98 -18.16 -13.09
CA THR A 205 12.15 -17.33 -13.38
C THR A 205 11.94 -15.90 -12.88
N LEU A 206 10.77 -15.32 -13.11
CA LEU A 206 10.41 -13.97 -12.63
C LEU A 206 10.36 -13.92 -11.11
N ILE A 207 9.77 -14.93 -10.46
CA ILE A 207 9.74 -15.02 -8.99
C ILE A 207 11.16 -15.16 -8.43
N ARG A 208 12.02 -15.98 -9.02
CA ARG A 208 13.43 -16.08 -8.58
C ARG A 208 14.17 -14.76 -8.73
N ARG A 209 13.91 -14.02 -9.81
CA ARG A 209 14.48 -12.69 -9.99
C ARG A 209 14.03 -11.75 -8.89
N ALA A 210 12.73 -11.70 -8.60
CA ALA A 210 12.18 -10.91 -7.52
C ALA A 210 12.81 -11.26 -6.16
N MET A 211 12.93 -12.56 -5.84
CA MET A 211 13.58 -13.03 -4.61
C MET A 211 15.06 -12.61 -4.54
N ASN A 212 15.79 -12.68 -5.65
CA ASN A 212 17.20 -12.23 -5.71
C ASN A 212 17.33 -10.71 -5.51
N LEU A 213 16.30 -9.94 -5.86
CA LEU A 213 16.18 -8.50 -5.59
C LEU A 213 15.69 -8.21 -4.16
N GLY A 214 15.39 -9.25 -3.37
CA GLY A 214 14.91 -9.11 -2.01
C GLY A 214 13.42 -8.78 -1.88
N TYR A 215 12.61 -9.04 -2.92
CA TYR A 215 11.20 -8.71 -2.93
C TYR A 215 10.33 -9.77 -2.24
N TYR A 216 9.25 -9.32 -1.63
CA TYR A 216 8.08 -10.11 -1.37
C TYR A 216 7.12 -9.94 -2.55
N GLU A 217 7.11 -10.93 -3.45
CA GLU A 217 6.37 -10.89 -4.70
C GLU A 217 4.97 -11.48 -4.53
N GLY A 218 3.95 -10.72 -4.89
CA GLY A 218 2.57 -11.16 -4.95
C GLY A 218 2.12 -11.32 -6.40
N VAL A 219 2.04 -12.56 -6.88
CA VAL A 219 1.54 -12.83 -8.23
C VAL A 219 0.02 -12.80 -8.21
N ASN A 220 -0.57 -11.92 -9.01
CA ASN A 220 -2.01 -11.77 -9.15
C ASN A 220 -2.54 -12.69 -10.26
N LEU A 221 -3.34 -13.68 -9.87
CA LEU A 221 -4.09 -14.57 -10.75
C LEU A 221 -5.52 -14.64 -10.25
N SER A 222 -6.48 -14.56 -11.15
CA SER A 222 -7.89 -14.74 -10.83
C SER A 222 -8.24 -16.24 -10.90
N LEU A 223 -8.75 -16.79 -9.81
CA LEU A 223 -9.37 -18.11 -9.80
C LEU A 223 -10.87 -17.93 -9.96
N ALA A 224 -11.43 -18.53 -11.00
CA ALA A 224 -12.87 -18.51 -11.24
C ALA A 224 -13.52 -19.84 -10.89
N TYR A 225 -14.69 -19.76 -10.30
CA TYR A 225 -15.55 -20.89 -9.93
C TYR A 225 -16.91 -20.73 -10.59
N CYS A 226 -17.36 -21.74 -11.30
CA CYS A 226 -18.69 -21.75 -11.88
C CYS A 226 -19.72 -22.14 -10.83
N ASP A 227 -20.64 -21.25 -10.51
CA ASP A 227 -21.67 -21.49 -9.49
C ASP A 227 -22.75 -22.50 -9.96
N ASP A 228 -22.85 -22.75 -11.27
CA ASP A 228 -23.87 -23.67 -11.83
C ASP A 228 -23.38 -25.11 -11.88
N CYS A 229 -22.11 -25.37 -12.21
CA CYS A 229 -21.61 -26.75 -12.38
C CYS A 229 -20.40 -27.11 -11.49
N GLY A 230 -19.83 -26.14 -10.73
CA GLY A 230 -18.71 -26.37 -9.84
C GLY A 230 -17.34 -26.42 -10.51
N HIS A 231 -17.24 -26.19 -11.82
CA HIS A 231 -15.95 -26.16 -12.51
C HIS A 231 -15.10 -24.99 -12.05
N GLN A 232 -13.77 -25.21 -11.92
CA GLN A 232 -12.81 -24.21 -11.47
C GLN A 232 -11.66 -24.10 -12.46
N GLU A 233 -11.30 -22.86 -12.83
CA GLU A 233 -10.19 -22.58 -13.71
C GLU A 233 -9.62 -21.17 -13.46
N LEU A 234 -8.36 -20.96 -13.84
CA LEU A 234 -7.72 -19.64 -13.77
C LEU A 234 -8.25 -18.77 -14.92
N GLU A 235 -8.52 -17.50 -14.60
CA GLU A 235 -8.87 -16.45 -15.57
C GLU A 235 -10.06 -16.81 -16.50
N MET A 236 -11.04 -17.54 -15.98
CA MET A 236 -12.22 -17.98 -16.70
C MET A 236 -13.28 -16.87 -16.73
N ASP A 237 -13.77 -16.50 -17.91
CA ASP A 237 -14.88 -15.55 -18.10
C ASP A 237 -16.19 -16.23 -18.49
N VAL A 238 -16.09 -17.40 -19.08
CA VAL A 238 -17.22 -18.29 -19.42
C VAL A 238 -16.83 -19.70 -19.01
N CYS A 239 -17.72 -20.44 -18.39
CA CYS A 239 -17.43 -21.80 -17.99
C CYS A 239 -17.28 -22.71 -19.24
N PRO A 240 -16.12 -23.36 -19.45
CA PRO A 240 -15.88 -24.19 -20.61
C PRO A 240 -16.68 -25.51 -20.56
N VAL A 241 -17.24 -25.88 -19.41
CA VAL A 241 -17.98 -27.13 -19.22
C VAL A 241 -19.48 -26.95 -19.50
N CYS A 242 -20.08 -25.87 -18.97
CA CYS A 242 -21.54 -25.68 -19.10
C CYS A 242 -21.94 -24.39 -19.84
N GLY A 243 -20.97 -23.57 -20.28
CA GLY A 243 -21.23 -22.32 -20.99
C GLY A 243 -21.79 -21.18 -20.12
N SER A 244 -21.84 -21.37 -18.81
CA SER A 244 -22.39 -20.36 -17.89
C SER A 244 -21.49 -19.16 -17.72
N HIS A 245 -22.09 -17.98 -17.57
CA HIS A 245 -21.46 -16.74 -17.12
C HIS A 245 -21.64 -16.49 -15.61
N ASN A 246 -22.33 -17.41 -14.90
CA ASN A 246 -22.55 -17.29 -13.46
C ASN A 246 -21.32 -17.76 -12.70
N LEU A 247 -20.34 -16.85 -12.61
CA LEU A 247 -19.01 -17.14 -12.05
C LEU A 247 -18.76 -16.34 -10.77
N THR A 248 -18.19 -16.99 -9.77
CA THR A 248 -17.56 -16.33 -8.63
C THR A 248 -16.05 -16.35 -8.84
N LYS A 249 -15.43 -15.18 -8.84
CA LYS A 249 -13.96 -15.04 -8.95
C LYS A 249 -13.37 -14.76 -7.59
N ILE A 250 -12.19 -15.29 -7.36
CA ILE A 250 -11.35 -14.97 -6.21
C ILE A 250 -10.13 -14.24 -6.73
N ASP A 251 -10.02 -12.98 -6.41
CA ASP A 251 -8.93 -12.11 -6.82
C ASP A 251 -8.12 -11.62 -5.61
N ARG A 252 -6.86 -11.34 -5.86
CA ARG A 252 -6.04 -10.61 -4.90
C ARG A 252 -6.35 -9.13 -5.03
N MET A 253 -7.04 -8.59 -4.05
CA MET A 253 -7.42 -7.17 -4.06
C MET A 253 -6.19 -6.27 -3.90
N ASN A 254 -5.42 -6.51 -2.89
CA ASN A 254 -4.08 -5.95 -2.62
C ASN A 254 -3.33 -6.91 -1.69
N GLY A 255 -3.38 -6.67 -0.39
CA GLY A 255 -2.77 -7.55 0.62
C GLY A 255 -3.58 -8.81 0.96
N TYR A 256 -4.79 -8.96 0.46
CA TYR A 256 -5.69 -10.08 0.77
C TYR A 256 -6.44 -10.58 -0.47
N LEU A 257 -6.95 -11.81 -0.37
CA LEU A 257 -7.85 -12.39 -1.36
C LEU A 257 -9.30 -12.03 -1.01
N SER A 258 -10.11 -11.76 -2.02
CA SER A 258 -11.54 -11.52 -1.86
C SER A 258 -12.35 -12.10 -3.01
N TYR A 259 -13.61 -12.41 -2.73
CA TYR A 259 -14.55 -12.84 -3.76
C TYR A 259 -15.04 -11.64 -4.55
N SER A 260 -15.17 -11.77 -5.86
CA SER A 260 -15.67 -10.72 -6.76
C SER A 260 -17.09 -10.24 -6.45
N ARG A 261 -17.88 -11.04 -5.73
CA ARG A 261 -19.25 -10.68 -5.28
C ARG A 261 -19.32 -9.95 -3.95
N VAL A 262 -18.20 -9.79 -3.26
CA VAL A 262 -18.15 -9.07 -1.97
C VAL A 262 -17.84 -7.61 -2.24
N HIS A 263 -18.85 -6.78 -2.16
CA HIS A 263 -18.76 -5.33 -2.32
C HIS A 263 -18.91 -4.64 -0.96
N GLY A 264 -18.47 -3.40 -0.88
CA GLY A 264 -18.69 -2.56 0.27
C GLY A 264 -17.86 -1.27 0.24
N ASP A 265 -18.36 -0.24 0.87
CA ASP A 265 -17.77 1.11 0.87
C ASP A 265 -16.38 1.18 1.53
N THR A 266 -16.07 0.19 2.37
CA THR A 266 -14.81 0.18 3.12
C THR A 266 -13.64 -0.46 2.37
N ARG A 267 -13.89 -1.47 1.51
CA ARG A 267 -12.81 -2.23 0.85
C ARG A 267 -12.93 -2.27 -0.67
N LEU A 268 -14.13 -2.51 -1.19
CA LEU A 268 -14.44 -2.58 -2.61
C LEU A 268 -15.44 -1.49 -3.00
N ASN A 269 -15.06 -0.24 -2.80
CA ASN A 269 -15.83 0.90 -3.30
C ASN A 269 -15.66 1.02 -4.83
N GLU A 270 -16.43 1.89 -5.47
CA GLU A 270 -16.44 2.07 -6.92
C GLU A 270 -15.04 2.40 -7.49
N ALA A 271 -14.28 3.23 -6.78
CA ALA A 271 -12.92 3.57 -7.18
C ALA A 271 -11.98 2.34 -7.18
N LYS A 272 -12.10 1.47 -6.18
CA LYS A 272 -11.31 0.23 -6.12
C LYS A 272 -11.74 -0.78 -7.16
N MET A 273 -13.02 -0.84 -7.49
CA MET A 273 -13.53 -1.69 -8.59
C MET A 273 -13.01 -1.20 -9.94
N ALA A 274 -12.98 0.13 -10.17
CA ALA A 274 -12.41 0.71 -11.37
C ALA A 274 -10.90 0.40 -11.48
N GLU A 275 -10.14 0.55 -10.40
CA GLU A 275 -8.71 0.22 -10.36
C GLU A 275 -8.46 -1.25 -10.73
N ILE A 276 -9.23 -2.20 -10.19
CA ILE A 276 -9.10 -3.62 -10.48
C ILE A 276 -9.38 -3.90 -11.96
N ALA A 277 -10.40 -3.26 -12.53
CA ALA A 277 -10.78 -3.44 -13.94
C ALA A 277 -9.73 -2.88 -14.92
N GLU A 278 -8.99 -1.84 -14.51
CA GLU A 278 -8.00 -1.16 -15.35
C GLU A 278 -6.57 -1.71 -15.21
N ARG A 279 -6.35 -2.71 -14.34
CA ARG A 279 -5.03 -3.29 -14.09
C ARG A 279 -4.41 -3.88 -15.35
N LYS A 280 -3.25 -3.36 -15.76
CA LYS A 280 -2.39 -3.92 -16.82
C LYS A 280 -1.15 -4.57 -16.23
N SER A 281 -0.51 -3.92 -15.30
CA SER A 281 0.78 -4.32 -14.73
C SER A 281 0.69 -4.93 -13.33
N MET A 282 -0.51 -4.97 -12.75
CA MET A 282 -0.70 -5.34 -11.35
C MET A 282 -1.70 -6.50 -11.17
#